data_d3727bbcb35dc164ab10f7baf3850976
#
_entry.id   d3727bbcb35dc164ab10f7baf3850976
#
_cell.length_a   1.000
_cell.length_b   1.000
_cell.length_c   1.000
_cell.angle_alpha   90.00
_cell.angle_beta   90.00
_cell.angle_gamma   90.00
#
_symmetry.space_group_name_H-M   'P 1'
#
loop_
_entity.id
_entity.type
_entity.pdbx_description
1 polymer ?
#
loop_
_entity_poly.entity_id
_entity_poly.type
_entity_poly.pdbx_seq_one_letter_code
_entity_poly.pdbx_strand_id
1 'polypeptide(L)'
;MINIGKYIEIAINWLTEHFARFFDVINDGVGGFIDAFQDGLTWIPFYVMILGLALLAWFKAGKGVGVFTALGLLLIYGMGFWVETMQTLALVLSSTIIALMIGVPLGIWTARSDRADKIIHPVLDLMQTMPAFVYLIPAVLFFGLGPVPGAFATVIFAMPPVVRLTDLGIRQVPADIVEATRSFGATSTQLLYNWLLYTSDAA
;
A
#
# COMPACT_ATOMS: atom_id res chain seq x y z
N MET A 1 8.96 1.86 -42.01
CA MET A 1 8.09 1.75 -40.82
C MET A 1 8.88 2.18 -39.58
N ILE A 2 8.39 3.15 -38.84
CA ILE A 2 9.02 3.58 -37.59
C ILE A 2 8.80 2.46 -36.57
N ASN A 3 9.88 1.81 -36.14
CA ASN A 3 9.79 0.73 -35.13
C ASN A 3 9.84 1.33 -33.72
N ILE A 4 8.66 1.77 -33.23
CA ILE A 4 8.50 2.41 -31.92
C ILE A 4 9.06 1.51 -30.81
N GLY A 5 8.89 0.18 -30.92
CA GLY A 5 9.40 -0.78 -29.93
C GLY A 5 10.92 -0.68 -29.74
N LYS A 6 11.67 -0.48 -30.82
CA LYS A 6 13.13 -0.33 -30.75
C LYS A 6 13.56 0.93 -29.99
N TYR A 7 12.84 2.03 -30.10
CA TYR A 7 13.15 3.26 -29.37
C TYR A 7 12.83 3.11 -27.88
N ILE A 8 11.73 2.41 -27.56
CA ILE A 8 11.36 2.10 -26.18
C ILE A 8 12.41 1.17 -25.54
N GLU A 9 12.84 0.13 -26.26
CA GLU A 9 13.90 -0.79 -25.81
C GLU A 9 15.21 -0.06 -25.51
N ILE A 10 15.66 0.84 -26.43
CA ILE A 10 16.86 1.65 -26.23
C ILE A 10 16.72 2.55 -24.98
N ALA A 11 15.56 3.18 -24.79
CA ALA A 11 15.32 4.05 -23.66
C ALA A 11 15.32 3.26 -22.33
N ILE A 12 14.71 2.07 -22.30
CA ILE A 12 14.68 1.20 -21.13
C ILE A 12 16.10 0.70 -20.79
N ASN A 13 16.84 0.21 -21.79
CA ASN A 13 18.20 -0.26 -21.58
C ASN A 13 19.12 0.86 -21.08
N TRP A 14 18.98 2.06 -21.64
CA TRP A 14 19.73 3.22 -21.16
C TRP A 14 19.40 3.55 -19.69
N LEU A 15 18.11 3.52 -19.33
CA LEU A 15 17.65 3.75 -17.95
C LEU A 15 18.19 2.67 -17.00
N THR A 16 18.09 1.40 -17.36
CA THR A 16 18.58 0.29 -16.54
C THR A 16 20.08 0.30 -16.37
N GLU A 17 20.85 0.67 -17.39
CA GLU A 17 22.31 0.77 -17.29
C GLU A 17 22.76 1.96 -16.44
N HIS A 18 22.19 3.15 -16.67
CA HIS A 18 22.62 4.37 -15.98
C HIS A 18 22.11 4.49 -14.55
N PHE A 19 20.97 3.89 -14.25
CA PHE A 19 20.33 3.91 -12.91
C PHE A 19 20.36 2.54 -12.22
N ALA A 20 21.17 1.59 -12.69
CA ALA A 20 21.26 0.24 -12.12
C ALA A 20 21.39 0.27 -10.60
N ARG A 21 22.34 1.03 -10.06
CA ARG A 21 22.55 1.16 -8.63
C ARG A 21 21.34 1.72 -7.86
N PHE A 22 20.58 2.60 -8.46
CA PHE A 22 19.35 3.13 -7.87
C PHE A 22 18.27 2.06 -7.79
N PHE A 23 18.09 1.29 -8.87
CA PHE A 23 17.13 0.18 -8.90
C PHE A 23 17.55 -0.95 -7.96
N ASP A 24 18.85 -1.26 -7.87
CA ASP A 24 19.37 -2.25 -6.94
C ASP A 24 19.11 -1.87 -5.48
N VAL A 25 19.36 -0.62 -5.08
CA VAL A 25 19.08 -0.14 -3.72
C VAL A 25 17.60 -0.24 -3.37
N ILE A 26 16.71 0.10 -4.32
CA ILE A 26 15.27 -0.05 -4.11
C ILE A 26 14.89 -1.53 -4.01
N ASN A 27 15.44 -2.35 -4.90
CA ASN A 27 15.19 -3.80 -4.93
C ASN A 27 15.60 -4.44 -3.61
N ASP A 28 16.81 -4.15 -3.13
CA ASP A 28 17.33 -4.68 -1.86
C ASP A 28 16.53 -4.14 -0.66
N GLY A 29 16.19 -2.86 -0.65
CA GLY A 29 15.41 -2.24 0.42
C GLY A 29 13.97 -2.78 0.52
N VAL A 30 13.26 -2.80 -0.61
CA VAL A 30 11.88 -3.30 -0.66
C VAL A 30 11.85 -4.82 -0.52
N GLY A 31 12.78 -5.54 -1.17
CA GLY A 31 12.92 -6.98 -1.05
C GLY A 31 13.20 -7.39 0.39
N GLY A 32 14.21 -6.79 1.03
CA GLY A 32 14.53 -7.06 2.43
C GLY A 32 13.38 -6.74 3.40
N PHE A 33 12.57 -5.72 3.11
CA PHE A 33 11.37 -5.42 3.88
C PHE A 33 10.30 -6.50 3.74
N ILE A 34 10.06 -6.99 2.51
CA ILE A 34 9.12 -8.10 2.24
C ILE A 34 9.62 -9.38 2.91
N ASP A 35 10.92 -9.69 2.78
CA ASP A 35 11.54 -10.89 3.35
C ASP A 35 11.44 -10.88 4.89
N ALA A 36 11.66 -9.74 5.54
CA ALA A 36 11.48 -9.59 6.97
C ALA A 36 10.04 -9.89 7.43
N PHE A 37 9.03 -9.46 6.66
CA PHE A 37 7.63 -9.83 6.91
C PHE A 37 7.38 -11.31 6.68
N GLN A 38 7.92 -11.87 5.61
CA GLN A 38 7.77 -13.29 5.29
C GLN A 38 8.40 -14.16 6.37
N ASP A 39 9.62 -13.85 6.80
CA ASP A 39 10.31 -14.58 7.86
C ASP A 39 9.54 -14.49 9.18
N GLY A 40 9.04 -13.31 9.53
CA GLY A 40 8.19 -13.11 10.70
C GLY A 40 6.90 -13.94 10.66
N LEU A 41 6.22 -14.01 9.52
CA LEU A 41 5.00 -14.79 9.36
C LEU A 41 5.27 -16.30 9.33
N THR A 42 6.34 -16.74 8.69
CA THR A 42 6.70 -18.16 8.60
C THR A 42 7.30 -18.70 9.90
N TRP A 43 7.91 -17.84 10.73
CA TRP A 43 8.38 -18.21 12.07
C TRP A 43 7.25 -18.62 13.02
N ILE A 44 6.04 -18.09 12.82
CA ILE A 44 4.86 -18.45 13.61
C ILE A 44 4.36 -19.83 13.15
N PRO A 45 4.22 -20.82 14.05
CA PRO A 45 3.66 -22.13 13.69
C PRO A 45 2.26 -21.98 13.07
N PHE A 46 1.98 -22.76 12.04
CA PHE A 46 0.71 -22.68 11.27
C PHE A 46 -0.53 -22.76 12.15
N TYR A 47 -0.53 -23.63 13.16
CA TYR A 47 -1.67 -23.79 14.08
C TYR A 47 -1.92 -22.55 14.94
N VAL A 48 -0.85 -21.83 15.34
CA VAL A 48 -0.98 -20.58 16.09
C VAL A 48 -1.55 -19.49 15.21
N MET A 49 -1.07 -19.40 13.96
CA MET A 49 -1.57 -18.44 12.98
C MET A 49 -3.04 -18.69 12.65
N ILE A 50 -3.44 -19.95 12.37
CA ILE A 50 -4.83 -20.32 12.10
C ILE A 50 -5.73 -19.97 13.29
N LEU A 51 -5.33 -20.36 14.50
CA LEU A 51 -6.09 -20.07 15.70
C LEU A 51 -6.22 -18.57 15.96
N GLY A 52 -5.12 -17.82 15.83
CA GLY A 52 -5.10 -16.37 16.02
C GLY A 52 -6.02 -15.63 15.05
N LEU A 53 -5.91 -15.93 13.75
CA LEU A 53 -6.74 -15.31 12.72
C LEU A 53 -8.21 -15.71 12.84
N ALA A 54 -8.50 -16.98 13.14
CA ALA A 54 -9.87 -17.46 13.36
C ALA A 54 -10.52 -16.81 14.59
N LEU A 55 -9.81 -16.68 15.71
CA LEU A 55 -10.29 -15.98 16.90
C LEU A 55 -10.51 -14.49 16.61
N LEU A 56 -9.58 -13.83 15.94
CA LEU A 56 -9.72 -12.44 15.56
C LEU A 56 -10.97 -12.21 14.69
N ALA A 57 -11.18 -13.07 13.69
CA ALA A 57 -12.36 -13.05 12.83
C ALA A 57 -13.65 -13.33 13.64
N TRP A 58 -13.61 -14.26 14.57
CA TRP A 58 -14.72 -14.60 15.44
C TRP A 58 -15.16 -13.40 16.31
N PHE A 59 -14.22 -12.71 16.94
CA PHE A 59 -14.52 -11.58 17.83
C PHE A 59 -14.92 -10.32 17.06
N LYS A 60 -14.36 -10.06 15.87
CA LYS A 60 -14.61 -8.85 15.08
C LYS A 60 -15.77 -8.97 14.11
N ALA A 61 -15.94 -10.13 13.47
CA ALA A 61 -16.90 -10.35 12.40
C ALA A 61 -17.97 -11.43 12.72
N GLY A 62 -17.84 -12.11 13.86
CA GLY A 62 -18.82 -13.07 14.32
C GLY A 62 -18.41 -14.55 14.12
N LYS A 63 -19.18 -15.43 14.79
CA LYS A 63 -18.87 -16.87 14.89
C LYS A 63 -18.76 -17.57 13.53
N GLY A 64 -19.65 -17.27 12.59
CA GLY A 64 -19.64 -17.86 11.26
C GLY A 64 -18.38 -17.54 10.47
N VAL A 65 -17.91 -16.27 10.52
CA VAL A 65 -16.69 -15.84 9.85
C VAL A 65 -15.46 -16.49 10.49
N GLY A 66 -15.43 -16.61 11.83
CA GLY A 66 -14.34 -17.30 12.53
C GLY A 66 -14.21 -18.77 12.13
N VAL A 67 -15.32 -19.50 12.07
CA VAL A 67 -15.33 -20.91 11.62
C VAL A 67 -14.91 -21.01 10.15
N PHE A 68 -15.44 -20.15 9.28
CA PHE A 68 -15.07 -20.12 7.86
C PHE A 68 -13.56 -19.85 7.68
N THR A 69 -13.00 -18.90 8.44
CA THR A 69 -11.56 -18.59 8.42
C THR A 69 -10.73 -19.80 8.86
N ALA A 70 -11.13 -20.46 9.96
CA ALA A 70 -10.42 -21.65 10.43
C ALA A 70 -10.42 -22.78 9.39
N LEU A 71 -11.59 -23.11 8.82
CA LEU A 71 -11.73 -24.16 7.81
C LEU A 71 -10.98 -23.82 6.51
N GLY A 72 -11.04 -22.56 6.06
CA GLY A 72 -10.34 -22.10 4.87
C GLY A 72 -8.81 -22.19 5.02
N LEU A 73 -8.28 -21.75 6.15
CA LEU A 73 -6.84 -21.82 6.42
C LEU A 73 -6.36 -23.27 6.62
N LEU A 74 -7.15 -24.14 7.25
CA LEU A 74 -6.86 -25.56 7.35
C LEU A 74 -6.84 -26.23 5.98
N LEU A 75 -7.76 -25.85 5.09
CA LEU A 75 -7.80 -26.35 3.72
C LEU A 75 -6.53 -25.91 2.95
N ILE A 76 -6.13 -24.64 3.03
CA ILE A 76 -4.91 -24.14 2.43
C ILE A 76 -3.67 -24.90 2.92
N TYR A 77 -3.60 -25.16 4.24
CA TYR A 77 -2.51 -25.95 4.81
C TYR A 77 -2.55 -27.39 4.29
N GLY A 78 -3.72 -28.03 4.27
CA GLY A 78 -3.92 -29.39 3.76
C GLY A 78 -3.60 -29.55 2.29
N MET A 79 -3.75 -28.50 1.49
CA MET A 79 -3.37 -28.46 0.06
C MET A 79 -1.86 -28.22 -0.16
N GLY A 80 -1.09 -27.90 0.90
CA GLY A 80 0.33 -27.63 0.82
C GLY A 80 0.70 -26.20 0.37
N PHE A 81 -0.27 -25.27 0.30
CA PHE A 81 -0.03 -23.87 -0.13
C PHE A 81 0.20 -22.91 1.02
N TRP A 82 0.66 -23.41 2.16
CA TRP A 82 0.88 -22.55 3.34
C TRP A 82 1.97 -21.51 3.12
N VAL A 83 3.11 -21.92 2.56
CA VAL A 83 4.27 -21.05 2.34
C VAL A 83 3.91 -19.95 1.34
N GLU A 84 3.28 -20.29 0.23
CA GLU A 84 2.85 -19.36 -0.81
C GLU A 84 1.81 -18.36 -0.26
N THR A 85 0.96 -18.81 0.66
CA THR A 85 0.00 -17.94 1.34
C THR A 85 0.70 -16.93 2.24
N MET A 86 1.71 -17.36 3.00
CA MET A 86 2.51 -16.45 3.85
C MET A 86 3.32 -15.46 3.01
N GLN A 87 3.89 -15.90 1.89
CA GLN A 87 4.57 -15.03 0.94
C GLN A 87 3.64 -13.95 0.37
N THR A 88 2.46 -14.36 -0.07
CA THR A 88 1.45 -13.42 -0.59
C THR A 88 1.00 -12.44 0.50
N LEU A 89 0.78 -12.93 1.72
CA LEU A 89 0.39 -12.08 2.86
C LEU A 89 1.50 -11.09 3.21
N ALA A 90 2.76 -11.53 3.23
CA ALA A 90 3.93 -10.67 3.44
C ALA A 90 4.01 -9.55 2.38
N LEU A 91 3.87 -9.92 1.10
CA LEU A 91 3.89 -8.98 -0.02
C LEU A 91 2.76 -7.94 0.11
N VAL A 92 1.53 -8.37 0.39
CA VAL A 92 0.38 -7.46 0.52
C VAL A 92 0.54 -6.53 1.72
N LEU A 93 0.93 -7.05 2.89
CA LEU A 93 1.14 -6.23 4.09
C LEU A 93 2.26 -5.21 3.90
N SER A 94 3.40 -5.63 3.38
CA SER A 94 4.55 -4.76 3.09
C SER A 94 4.17 -3.66 2.09
N SER A 95 3.52 -4.04 0.99
CA SER A 95 3.06 -3.08 -0.04
C SER A 95 2.04 -2.09 0.53
N THR A 96 1.12 -2.56 1.38
CA THR A 96 0.13 -1.69 2.04
C THR A 96 0.80 -0.67 2.95
N ILE A 97 1.79 -1.09 3.74
CA ILE A 97 2.54 -0.18 4.61
C ILE A 97 3.28 0.85 3.78
N ILE A 98 3.96 0.45 2.70
CA ILE A 98 4.65 1.37 1.78
C ILE A 98 3.65 2.35 1.16
N ALA A 99 2.49 1.87 0.70
CA ALA A 99 1.45 2.71 0.13
C ALA A 99 0.91 3.73 1.15
N LEU A 100 0.75 3.34 2.42
CA LEU A 100 0.37 4.25 3.51
C LEU A 100 1.48 5.27 3.82
N MET A 101 2.73 4.84 3.89
CA MET A 101 3.88 5.72 4.16
C MET A 101 4.05 6.81 3.10
N ILE A 102 3.71 6.54 1.85
CA ILE A 102 3.77 7.51 0.76
C ILE A 102 2.44 8.24 0.60
N GLY A 103 1.33 7.52 0.61
CA GLY A 103 0.00 8.03 0.30
C GLY A 103 -0.55 8.97 1.37
N VAL A 104 -0.32 8.70 2.66
CA VAL A 104 -0.79 9.58 3.74
C VAL A 104 -0.11 10.96 3.68
N PRO A 105 1.23 11.09 3.58
CA PRO A 105 1.87 12.40 3.39
C PRO A 105 1.40 13.14 2.13
N LEU A 106 1.21 12.42 1.02
CA LEU A 106 0.68 13.00 -0.21
C LEU A 106 -0.76 13.50 -0.03
N GLY A 107 -1.62 12.73 0.65
CA GLY A 107 -2.99 13.12 0.97
C GLY A 107 -3.06 14.34 1.90
N ILE A 108 -2.14 14.43 2.88
CA ILE A 108 -2.01 15.63 3.71
C ILE A 108 -1.60 16.84 2.86
N TRP A 109 -0.72 16.64 1.90
CA TRP A 109 -0.25 17.72 1.03
C TRP A 109 -1.36 18.20 0.10
N THR A 110 -2.14 17.31 -0.52
CA THR A 110 -3.30 17.66 -1.34
C THR A 110 -4.37 18.39 -0.54
N ALA A 111 -4.65 17.94 0.68
CA ALA A 111 -5.61 18.59 1.58
C ALA A 111 -5.25 20.03 1.95
N ARG A 112 -3.94 20.36 1.98
CA ARG A 112 -3.44 21.67 2.36
C ARG A 112 -3.18 22.61 1.18
N SER A 113 -3.18 22.12 -0.05
CA SER A 113 -2.79 22.88 -1.23
C SER A 113 -3.65 22.53 -2.44
N ASP A 114 -4.52 23.46 -2.85
CA ASP A 114 -5.36 23.32 -4.04
C ASP A 114 -4.53 23.18 -5.35
N ARG A 115 -3.26 23.65 -5.34
CA ARG A 115 -2.36 23.42 -6.49
C ARG A 115 -1.89 21.98 -6.53
N ALA A 116 -1.52 21.41 -5.38
CA ALA A 116 -1.14 20.01 -5.29
C ALA A 116 -2.32 19.10 -5.64
N ASP A 117 -3.50 19.40 -5.15
CA ASP A 117 -4.76 18.73 -5.45
C ASP A 117 -5.01 18.63 -6.97
N LYS A 118 -4.97 19.77 -7.68
CA LYS A 118 -5.18 19.85 -9.13
C LYS A 118 -4.15 19.09 -9.97
N ILE A 119 -2.95 18.83 -9.44
CA ILE A 119 -1.88 18.11 -10.14
C ILE A 119 -1.91 16.62 -9.80
N ILE A 120 -2.06 16.30 -8.52
CA ILE A 120 -1.94 14.93 -8.02
C ILE A 120 -3.18 14.10 -8.38
N HIS A 121 -4.39 14.63 -8.23
CA HIS A 121 -5.63 13.88 -8.52
C HIS A 121 -5.72 13.34 -9.95
N PRO A 122 -5.42 14.12 -11.02
CA PRO A 122 -5.40 13.55 -12.36
C PRO A 122 -4.37 12.42 -12.57
N VAL A 123 -3.23 12.50 -11.88
CA VAL A 123 -2.22 11.42 -11.92
C VAL A 123 -2.76 10.16 -11.22
N LEU A 124 -3.42 10.33 -10.06
CA LEU A 124 -4.06 9.23 -9.35
C LEU A 124 -5.20 8.60 -10.16
N ASP A 125 -5.97 9.42 -10.89
CA ASP A 125 -7.02 8.95 -11.80
C ASP A 125 -6.43 8.07 -12.91
N LEU A 126 -5.33 8.51 -13.51
CA LEU A 126 -4.60 7.74 -14.52
C LEU A 126 -4.11 6.41 -13.95
N MET A 127 -3.55 6.41 -12.74
CA MET A 127 -3.09 5.20 -12.06
C MET A 127 -4.23 4.20 -11.81
N GLN A 128 -5.46 4.64 -11.54
CA GLN A 128 -6.61 3.76 -11.32
C GLN A 128 -7.29 3.28 -12.61
N THR A 129 -7.19 4.03 -13.70
CA THR A 129 -7.80 3.65 -14.98
C THR A 129 -6.98 2.61 -15.75
N MET A 130 -5.68 2.51 -15.46
CA MET A 130 -4.81 1.53 -16.12
C MET A 130 -4.82 0.19 -15.37
N PRO A 131 -4.90 -0.95 -16.10
CA PRO A 131 -4.78 -2.27 -15.47
C PRO A 131 -3.44 -2.44 -14.75
N ALA A 132 -3.42 -3.11 -13.60
CA ALA A 132 -2.22 -3.31 -12.78
C ALA A 132 -1.04 -3.94 -13.57
N PHE A 133 -1.32 -4.79 -14.56
CA PHE A 133 -0.30 -5.39 -15.43
C PHE A 133 0.50 -4.39 -16.26
N VAL A 134 -0.06 -3.21 -16.54
CA VAL A 134 0.65 -2.13 -17.26
C VAL A 134 1.83 -1.62 -16.44
N TYR A 135 1.74 -1.64 -15.11
CA TYR A 135 2.82 -1.26 -14.21
C TYR A 135 3.78 -2.42 -13.93
N LEU A 136 3.27 -3.66 -13.94
CA LEU A 136 4.05 -4.84 -13.64
C LEU A 136 5.14 -5.08 -14.70
N ILE A 137 4.85 -4.87 -15.98
CA ILE A 137 5.81 -5.10 -17.07
C ILE A 137 7.05 -4.21 -16.93
N PRO A 138 6.94 -2.89 -16.81
CA PRO A 138 8.11 -2.03 -16.55
C PRO A 138 8.81 -2.39 -15.22
N ALA A 139 8.06 -2.71 -14.17
CA ALA A 139 8.65 -3.08 -12.89
C ALA A 139 9.54 -4.33 -13.01
N VAL A 140 9.10 -5.35 -13.77
CA VAL A 140 9.93 -6.55 -14.02
C VAL A 140 11.17 -6.20 -14.84
N LEU A 141 11.09 -5.26 -15.77
CA LEU A 141 12.25 -4.82 -16.55
C LEU A 141 13.29 -4.08 -15.69
N PHE A 142 12.87 -3.32 -14.68
CA PHE A 142 13.75 -2.55 -13.81
C PHE A 142 14.27 -3.35 -12.60
N PHE A 143 13.44 -4.20 -12.00
CA PHE A 143 13.73 -4.90 -10.74
C PHE A 143 13.99 -6.40 -10.92
N GLY A 144 13.85 -6.93 -12.15
CA GLY A 144 13.97 -8.37 -12.41
C GLY A 144 12.73 -9.17 -12.00
N LEU A 145 12.86 -10.49 -11.97
CA LEU A 145 11.80 -11.39 -11.52
C LEU A 145 11.86 -11.53 -10.00
N GLY A 146 10.71 -11.46 -9.33
CA GLY A 146 10.65 -11.61 -7.87
C GLY A 146 9.45 -10.90 -7.24
N PRO A 147 9.42 -10.80 -5.91
CA PRO A 147 8.31 -10.16 -5.19
C PRO A 147 8.29 -8.63 -5.35
N VAL A 148 9.44 -7.98 -5.60
CA VAL A 148 9.55 -6.52 -5.67
C VAL A 148 8.74 -5.90 -6.80
N PRO A 149 8.74 -6.40 -8.05
CA PRO A 149 7.83 -5.91 -9.10
C PRO A 149 6.36 -6.00 -8.72
N GLY A 150 5.97 -7.10 -8.07
CA GLY A 150 4.59 -7.28 -7.58
C GLY A 150 4.23 -6.27 -6.50
N ALA A 151 5.14 -6.02 -5.56
CA ALA A 151 4.97 -4.98 -4.53
C ALA A 151 4.86 -3.60 -5.15
N PHE A 152 5.71 -3.27 -6.13
CA PHE A 152 5.68 -1.99 -6.83
C PHE A 152 4.34 -1.75 -7.52
N ALA A 153 3.83 -2.73 -8.28
CA ALA A 153 2.52 -2.65 -8.91
C ALA A 153 1.38 -2.52 -7.88
N THR A 154 1.47 -3.25 -6.77
CA THR A 154 0.50 -3.19 -5.67
C THR A 154 0.48 -1.82 -5.00
N VAL A 155 1.66 -1.23 -4.74
CA VAL A 155 1.77 0.14 -4.15
C VAL A 155 1.15 1.18 -5.08
N ILE A 156 1.45 1.13 -6.39
CA ILE A 156 0.87 2.04 -7.38
C ILE A 156 -0.66 1.94 -7.38
N PHE A 157 -1.21 0.74 -7.30
CA PHE A 157 -2.64 0.52 -7.32
C PHE A 157 -3.32 0.90 -5.99
N ALA A 158 -2.65 0.67 -4.85
CA ALA A 158 -3.19 0.95 -3.53
C ALA A 158 -3.05 2.43 -3.11
N MET A 159 -2.09 3.17 -3.66
CA MET A 159 -1.80 4.55 -3.25
C MET A 159 -2.94 5.54 -3.53
N PRO A 160 -3.65 5.52 -4.68
CA PRO A 160 -4.71 6.48 -4.96
C PRO A 160 -5.85 6.51 -3.92
N PRO A 161 -6.45 5.38 -3.50
CA PRO A 161 -7.46 5.42 -2.45
C PRO A 161 -6.91 5.94 -1.12
N VAL A 162 -5.66 5.65 -0.76
CA VAL A 162 -5.02 6.16 0.47
C VAL A 162 -4.92 7.69 0.43
N VAL A 163 -4.41 8.24 -0.67
CA VAL A 163 -4.30 9.70 -0.85
C VAL A 163 -5.66 10.37 -0.77
N ARG A 164 -6.66 9.85 -1.51
CA ARG A 164 -8.00 10.44 -1.56
C ARG A 164 -8.73 10.37 -0.23
N LEU A 165 -8.66 9.23 0.48
CA LEU A 165 -9.31 9.11 1.78
C LEU A 165 -8.65 10.02 2.81
N THR A 166 -7.33 10.18 2.76
CA THR A 166 -6.60 11.11 3.65
C THR A 166 -6.98 12.56 3.35
N ASP A 167 -6.99 12.96 2.06
CA ASP A 167 -7.40 14.30 1.64
C ASP A 167 -8.85 14.60 2.06
N LEU A 168 -9.76 13.70 1.74
CA LEU A 168 -11.18 13.83 2.07
C LEU A 168 -11.39 13.91 3.58
N GLY A 169 -10.76 13.04 4.37
CA GLY A 169 -10.87 13.05 5.82
C GLY A 169 -10.44 14.38 6.44
N ILE A 170 -9.37 14.99 5.91
CA ILE A 170 -8.91 16.30 6.39
C ILE A 170 -9.87 17.43 5.97
N ARG A 171 -10.36 17.41 4.72
CA ARG A 171 -11.25 18.45 4.19
C ARG A 171 -12.67 18.41 4.77
N GLN A 172 -13.11 17.26 5.30
CA GLN A 172 -14.44 17.10 5.92
C GLN A 172 -14.52 17.67 7.34
N VAL A 173 -13.42 18.07 7.96
CA VAL A 173 -13.45 18.67 9.31
C VAL A 173 -14.16 20.02 9.25
N PRO A 174 -15.22 20.25 10.06
CA PRO A 174 -15.94 21.51 10.09
C PRO A 174 -15.03 22.70 10.43
N ALA A 175 -15.21 23.82 9.70
CA ALA A 175 -14.37 25.00 9.85
C ALA A 175 -14.46 25.63 11.24
N ASP A 176 -15.63 25.58 11.88
CA ASP A 176 -15.87 26.06 13.24
C ASP A 176 -15.03 25.33 14.29
N ILE A 177 -14.84 24.01 14.14
CA ILE A 177 -13.98 23.21 15.01
C ILE A 177 -12.51 23.61 14.81
N VAL A 178 -12.10 23.85 13.57
CA VAL A 178 -10.73 24.30 13.24
C VAL A 178 -10.46 25.68 13.84
N GLU A 179 -11.41 26.64 13.71
CA GLU A 179 -11.29 27.98 14.26
C GLU A 179 -11.27 27.99 15.79
N ALA A 180 -12.18 27.23 16.41
CA ALA A 180 -12.19 27.08 17.87
C ALA A 180 -10.88 26.52 18.39
N THR A 181 -10.36 25.45 17.76
CA THR A 181 -9.11 24.83 18.20
C THR A 181 -7.91 25.76 18.02
N ARG A 182 -7.88 26.56 16.95
CA ARG A 182 -6.85 27.59 16.75
C ARG A 182 -6.93 28.72 17.80
N SER A 183 -8.14 29.12 18.17
CA SER A 183 -8.35 30.14 19.20
C SER A 183 -7.81 29.71 20.58
N PHE A 184 -7.76 28.41 20.85
CA PHE A 184 -7.11 27.84 22.02
C PHE A 184 -5.60 27.64 21.87
N GLY A 185 -4.99 28.14 20.79
CA GLY A 185 -3.53 28.11 20.59
C GLY A 185 -2.96 26.81 20.03
N ALA A 186 -3.79 25.94 19.44
CA ALA A 186 -3.31 24.68 18.84
C ALA A 186 -2.43 24.95 17.62
N THR A 187 -1.32 24.25 17.53
CA THR A 187 -0.43 24.25 16.37
C THR A 187 -1.04 23.47 15.20
N SER A 188 -0.56 23.73 13.98
CA SER A 188 -1.02 23.04 12.78
C SER A 188 -0.80 21.51 12.85
N THR A 189 0.20 21.05 13.58
CA THR A 189 0.49 19.62 13.80
C THR A 189 -0.50 19.00 14.79
N GLN A 190 -0.84 19.70 15.87
CA GLN A 190 -1.84 19.28 16.84
C GLN A 190 -3.23 19.21 16.20
N LEU A 191 -3.57 20.17 15.35
CA LEU A 191 -4.79 20.15 14.55
C LEU A 191 -4.85 18.90 13.67
N LEU A 192 -3.76 18.59 12.96
CA LEU A 192 -3.71 17.41 12.09
C LEU A 192 -3.93 16.10 12.86
N TYR A 193 -3.27 15.96 14.02
CA TYR A 193 -3.41 14.78 14.87
C TYR A 193 -4.82 14.62 15.42
N ASN A 194 -5.43 15.71 15.85
CA ASN A 194 -6.79 15.72 16.36
C ASN A 194 -7.81 15.46 15.24
N TRP A 195 -7.55 15.92 14.01
CA TRP A 195 -8.42 15.65 12.86
C TRP A 195 -8.43 14.17 12.47
N LEU A 196 -7.27 13.51 12.45
CA LEU A 196 -7.18 12.08 12.17
C LEU A 196 -7.92 11.23 13.22
N LEU A 197 -7.89 11.64 14.48
CA LEU A 197 -8.62 10.97 15.56
C LEU A 197 -10.13 11.24 15.50
N TYR A 198 -10.56 12.47 15.19
CA TYR A 198 -11.96 12.84 15.14
C TYR A 198 -12.73 12.15 14.00
N THR A 199 -12.10 11.95 12.83
CA THR A 199 -12.73 11.25 11.71
C THR A 199 -12.83 9.74 11.91
N SER A 200 -12.04 9.15 12.80
CA SER A 200 -12.11 7.71 13.11
C SER A 200 -13.26 7.34 14.04
N ASP A 201 -13.72 8.27 14.88
CA ASP A 201 -14.82 8.03 15.83
C ASP A 201 -16.22 8.37 15.24
N ALA A 202 -16.26 9.01 14.07
CA ALA A 202 -17.49 9.41 13.40
C ALA A 202 -17.98 8.44 12.30
N ALA A 203 -17.25 7.34 12.06
CA ALA A 203 -17.59 6.26 11.13
C ALA A 203 -18.02 5.00 11.88
#